data_9661fa44d1c6da81dde9193d59008d50
#
_entry.id   9661fa44d1c6da81dde9193d59008d50
#
_cell.length_a   1.000
_cell.length_b   1.000
_cell.length_c   1.000
_cell.angle_alpha   90.00
_cell.angle_beta   90.00
_cell.angle_gamma   90.00
#
_symmetry.space_group_name_H-M   'P 1'
#
loop_
_entity.id
_entity.type
_entity.pdbx_description
1 polymer ?
#
loop_
_entity_poly.entity_id
_entity_poly.type
_entity_poly.pdbx_seq_one_letter_code
_entity_poly.pdbx_strand_id
1 'polypeptide(L)'
;MSSHAATPAASAVKPVVVVVDTFGGPIRHHNPELPLIYWDDAAVTRGDGVFETLLIRDGRACNLERHSKRFAASAALLGLPEPDAEYWRAATAEAIESWPKDVDASCVWTLTRGRAATNRPSAWITVKQIPVEHLEQRH
;
A
#
# COMPACT_ATOMS: atom_id res chain seq x y z
N MET A 1 16.95 -21.76 20.91
CA MET A 1 16.78 -21.19 20.89
C MET A 1 16.83 -20.17 20.66
N SER A 2 16.87 -19.92 20.57
CA SER A 2 16.89 -19.09 20.34
C SER A 2 16.89 -18.08 20.65
N SER A 3 17.22 -17.89 20.95
CA SER A 3 17.12 -16.92 21.24
C SER A 3 17.23 -15.87 20.69
N HIS A 4 17.44 -15.72 20.31
CA HIS A 4 17.51 -14.62 19.92
C HIS A 4 16.80 -13.95 19.24
N ALA A 5 16.82 -14.10 19.07
CA ALA A 5 16.10 -13.47 18.07
C ALA A 5 14.90 -12.74 18.47
N ALA A 6 14.50 -12.91 19.61
CA ALA A 6 13.27 -12.35 20.11
C ALA A 6 13.27 -10.84 20.04
N THR A 7 14.43 -10.23 20.17
CA THR A 7 14.49 -8.80 20.34
C THR A 7 13.98 -8.01 19.13
N PRO A 8 14.40 -8.34 17.91
CA PRO A 8 13.86 -7.61 16.76
C PRO A 8 12.36 -7.80 16.59
N ALA A 9 11.88 -9.00 16.91
CA ALA A 9 10.46 -9.26 16.76
C ALA A 9 9.63 -8.42 17.73
N ALA A 10 10.18 -8.16 18.91
CA ALA A 10 9.44 -7.39 19.91
C ALA A 10 9.24 -5.95 19.49
N SER A 11 10.11 -5.41 18.63
CA SER A 11 10.00 -4.03 18.21
C SER A 11 9.29 -3.87 16.88
N ALA A 12 8.92 -4.97 16.25
CA ALA A 12 8.28 -4.90 14.95
C ALA A 12 6.81 -4.50 15.06
N VAL A 13 6.36 -3.69 14.12
CA VAL A 13 4.97 -3.29 14.02
C VAL A 13 4.31 -4.14 12.94
N LYS A 14 3.10 -4.62 13.21
CA LYS A 14 2.38 -5.42 12.23
C LYS A 14 2.04 -4.57 11.01
N PRO A 15 2.21 -5.13 9.81
CA PRO A 15 1.79 -4.42 8.60
C PRO A 15 0.30 -4.13 8.62
N VAL A 16 -0.08 -3.07 7.93
CA VAL A 16 -1.48 -2.70 7.74
C VAL A 16 -1.80 -2.87 6.26
N VAL A 17 -2.94 -3.50 5.97
CA VAL A 17 -3.43 -3.66 4.60
C VAL A 17 -4.84 -3.12 4.54
N VAL A 18 -5.08 -2.24 3.57
CA VAL A 18 -6.39 -1.64 3.35
C VAL A 18 -6.79 -1.90 1.91
N VAL A 19 -7.98 -2.44 1.71
CA VAL A 19 -8.53 -2.68 0.38
C VAL A 19 -9.30 -1.45 -0.07
N VAL A 20 -9.00 -1.00 -1.28
CA VAL A 20 -9.56 0.20 -1.88
C VAL A 20 -10.52 -0.24 -2.97
N ASP A 21 -11.70 0.36 -3.02
CA ASP A 21 -12.65 0.09 -4.09
C ASP A 21 -12.46 1.17 -5.16
N THR A 22 -12.05 0.75 -6.36
CA THR A 22 -11.73 1.69 -7.43
C THR A 22 -12.96 2.46 -7.91
N PHE A 23 -14.14 2.03 -7.53
CA PHE A 23 -15.39 2.69 -7.92
C PHE A 23 -16.05 3.41 -6.75
N GLY A 24 -15.29 3.66 -5.68
CA GLY A 24 -15.78 4.51 -4.60
C GLY A 24 -16.53 3.81 -3.50
N GLY A 25 -16.29 2.53 -3.28
CA GLY A 25 -16.90 1.78 -2.20
C GLY A 25 -16.21 2.02 -0.86
N PRO A 26 -16.58 1.24 0.15
CA PRO A 26 -16.01 1.40 1.48
C PRO A 26 -14.53 0.99 1.51
N ILE A 27 -13.77 1.67 2.36
CA ILE A 27 -12.38 1.33 2.62
C ILE A 27 -12.39 0.24 3.69
N ARG A 28 -11.73 -0.89 3.42
CA ARG A 28 -11.80 -2.04 4.31
C ARG A 28 -10.41 -2.48 4.73
N HIS A 29 -10.24 -2.71 6.03
CA HIS A 29 -9.02 -3.31 6.53
C HIS A 29 -8.99 -4.79 6.18
N HIS A 30 -7.80 -5.29 5.87
CA HIS A 30 -7.59 -6.69 5.51
C HIS A 30 -6.54 -7.27 6.44
N ASN A 31 -6.76 -8.50 6.89
CA ASN A 31 -5.80 -9.20 7.72
C ASN A 31 -4.56 -9.52 6.89
N PRO A 32 -3.39 -8.95 7.25
CA PRO A 32 -2.18 -9.17 6.45
C PRO A 32 -1.69 -10.62 6.43
N GLU A 33 -2.23 -11.47 7.29
CA GLU A 33 -1.88 -12.90 7.31
C GLU A 33 -2.68 -13.72 6.32
N LEU A 34 -3.67 -13.11 5.64
CA LEU A 34 -4.54 -13.83 4.69
C LEU A 34 -4.24 -13.41 3.26
N PRO A 35 -4.50 -14.31 2.29
CA PRO A 35 -4.33 -13.96 0.88
C PRO A 35 -5.19 -12.76 0.53
N LEU A 36 -4.68 -11.93 -0.37
CA LEU A 36 -5.33 -10.66 -0.72
C LEU A 36 -5.90 -10.65 -2.12
N ILE A 37 -5.17 -11.19 -3.08
CA ILE A 37 -5.59 -11.13 -4.49
C ILE A 37 -5.77 -12.54 -5.02
N TYR A 38 -6.49 -12.63 -6.14
CA TYR A 38 -6.80 -13.92 -6.75
C TYR A 38 -5.68 -14.37 -7.70
N TRP A 39 -5.60 -15.67 -7.95
CA TRP A 39 -4.58 -16.24 -8.81
C TRP A 39 -4.62 -15.68 -10.23
N ASP A 40 -5.81 -15.25 -10.69
CA ASP A 40 -5.98 -14.74 -12.05
C ASP A 40 -5.96 -13.21 -12.12
N ASP A 41 -5.51 -12.54 -11.05
CA ASP A 41 -5.30 -11.10 -11.11
C ASP A 41 -4.16 -10.81 -12.09
N ALA A 42 -4.34 -9.78 -12.90
CA ALA A 42 -3.36 -9.42 -13.92
C ALA A 42 -1.99 -9.13 -13.33
N ALA A 43 -1.93 -8.67 -12.07
CA ALA A 43 -0.64 -8.44 -11.41
C ALA A 43 0.10 -9.76 -11.21
N VAL A 44 -0.62 -10.86 -10.94
CA VAL A 44 -0.03 -12.17 -10.71
C VAL A 44 0.35 -12.83 -12.03
N THR A 45 -0.56 -12.81 -13.02
CA THR A 45 -0.37 -13.59 -14.23
C THR A 45 0.55 -12.92 -15.25
N ARG A 46 0.66 -11.58 -15.23
CA ARG A 46 1.49 -10.89 -16.22
C ARG A 46 2.06 -9.55 -15.74
N GLY A 47 2.01 -9.30 -14.43
CA GLY A 47 2.61 -8.07 -13.89
C GLY A 47 1.95 -6.78 -14.36
N ASP A 48 0.65 -6.83 -14.66
CA ASP A 48 -0.07 -5.69 -15.23
C ASP A 48 -0.71 -4.87 -14.11
N GLY A 49 0.00 -3.84 -13.69
CA GLY A 49 -0.47 -2.95 -12.63
C GLY A 49 0.53 -1.84 -12.41
N VAL A 50 0.15 -0.90 -11.55
CA VAL A 50 1.00 0.22 -11.19
C VAL A 50 1.06 0.34 -9.68
N PHE A 51 2.15 0.92 -9.18
CA PHE A 51 2.27 1.17 -7.75
C PHE A 51 3.02 2.46 -7.51
N GLU A 52 2.86 2.99 -6.29
CA GLU A 52 3.56 4.18 -5.82
C GLU A 52 3.97 3.93 -4.38
N THR A 53 5.17 4.35 -4.00
CA THR A 53 5.67 4.15 -2.65
C THR A 53 5.85 5.50 -1.97
N LEU A 54 5.20 5.67 -0.82
CA LEU A 54 5.25 6.90 -0.05
C LEU A 54 5.92 6.63 1.28
N LEU A 55 6.64 7.63 1.79
CA LEU A 55 7.20 7.59 3.13
C LEU A 55 6.15 8.08 4.12
N ILE A 56 5.97 7.34 5.21
CA ILE A 56 5.12 7.77 6.33
C ILE A 56 6.07 8.19 7.45
N ARG A 57 5.94 9.44 7.88
CA ARG A 57 6.76 9.99 8.96
C ARG A 57 5.88 10.88 9.83
N ASP A 58 5.99 10.72 11.14
CA ASP A 58 5.20 11.48 12.12
C ASP A 58 3.70 11.34 11.86
N GLY A 59 3.27 10.15 11.43
CA GLY A 59 1.87 9.88 11.17
C GLY A 59 1.32 10.51 9.90
N ARG A 60 2.19 10.92 8.98
CA ARG A 60 1.77 11.58 7.75
C ARG A 60 2.44 10.99 6.54
N ALA A 61 1.71 10.96 5.43
CA ALA A 61 2.27 10.58 4.15
C ALA A 61 3.02 11.76 3.55
N CYS A 62 4.29 11.56 3.23
CA CYS A 62 5.12 12.63 2.67
C CYS A 62 4.85 12.78 1.18
N ASN A 63 4.78 14.05 0.73
CA ASN A 63 4.62 14.38 -0.70
C ASN A 63 3.40 13.72 -1.33
N LEU A 64 2.31 13.69 -0.59
CA LEU A 64 1.11 12.97 -1.02
C LEU A 64 0.60 13.45 -2.37
N GLU A 65 0.56 14.76 -2.58
CA GLU A 65 0.04 15.30 -3.83
C GLU A 65 0.90 14.90 -5.02
N ARG A 66 2.21 14.94 -4.87
CA ARG A 66 3.14 14.55 -5.93
C ARG A 66 2.96 13.07 -6.29
N HIS A 67 2.86 12.22 -5.28
CA HIS A 67 2.66 10.80 -5.51
C HIS A 67 1.31 10.51 -6.15
N SER A 68 0.27 11.26 -5.76
CA SER A 68 -1.05 11.10 -6.37
C SER A 68 -1.00 11.40 -7.87
N LYS A 69 -0.29 12.45 -8.26
CA LYS A 69 -0.16 12.81 -9.68
C LYS A 69 0.61 11.75 -10.46
N ARG A 70 1.68 11.22 -9.88
CA ARG A 70 2.46 10.18 -10.54
C ARG A 70 1.66 8.89 -10.68
N PHE A 71 0.89 8.55 -9.65
CA PHE A 71 0.06 7.36 -9.68
C PHE A 71 -0.98 7.44 -10.78
N ALA A 72 -1.64 8.60 -10.88
CA ALA A 72 -2.63 8.82 -11.93
C ALA A 72 -1.99 8.76 -13.33
N ALA A 73 -0.81 9.33 -13.48
CA ALA A 73 -0.11 9.31 -14.77
C ALA A 73 0.26 7.87 -15.16
N SER A 74 0.74 7.09 -14.20
CA SER A 74 1.10 5.69 -14.46
C SER A 74 -0.13 4.87 -14.82
N ALA A 75 -1.25 5.09 -14.13
CA ALA A 75 -2.50 4.39 -14.44
C ALA A 75 -2.96 4.72 -15.85
N ALA A 76 -2.87 5.99 -16.24
CA ALA A 76 -3.28 6.41 -17.58
C ALA A 76 -2.46 5.74 -18.67
N LEU A 77 -1.15 5.58 -18.45
CA LEU A 77 -0.28 4.91 -19.41
C LEU A 77 -0.69 3.47 -19.68
N LEU A 78 -1.25 2.79 -18.67
CA LEU A 78 -1.70 1.41 -18.81
C LEU A 78 -3.18 1.29 -19.14
N GLY A 79 -3.87 2.42 -19.32
CA GLY A 79 -5.30 2.38 -19.61
C GLY A 79 -6.14 1.91 -18.43
N LEU A 80 -5.63 2.07 -17.21
CA LEU A 80 -6.39 1.73 -16.01
C LEU A 80 -7.32 2.89 -15.65
N PRO A 81 -8.38 2.63 -14.85
CA PRO A 81 -9.23 3.72 -14.40
C PRO A 81 -8.44 4.77 -13.63
N GLU A 82 -8.79 6.03 -13.82
CA GLU A 82 -8.09 7.10 -13.14
C GLU A 82 -8.33 7.01 -11.63
N PRO A 83 -7.26 6.96 -10.81
CA PRO A 83 -7.43 6.95 -9.37
C PRO A 83 -8.02 8.27 -8.89
N ASP A 84 -9.04 8.19 -8.03
CA ASP A 84 -9.63 9.37 -7.42
C ASP A 84 -8.72 9.83 -6.28
N ALA A 85 -8.10 10.99 -6.44
CA ALA A 85 -7.11 11.48 -5.48
C ALA A 85 -7.67 11.62 -4.06
N GLU A 86 -8.91 12.11 -3.94
CA GLU A 86 -9.51 12.29 -2.62
C GLU A 86 -9.80 10.95 -1.95
N TYR A 87 -10.24 9.96 -2.73
CA TYR A 87 -10.50 8.64 -2.19
C TYR A 87 -9.21 7.97 -1.71
N TRP A 88 -8.14 8.06 -2.51
CA TRP A 88 -6.87 7.48 -2.11
C TRP A 88 -6.25 8.21 -0.92
N ARG A 89 -6.49 9.53 -0.82
CA ARG A 89 -6.07 10.29 0.35
C ARG A 89 -6.79 9.78 1.60
N ALA A 90 -8.11 9.58 1.51
CA ALA A 90 -8.88 9.07 2.63
C ALA A 90 -8.44 7.66 3.01
N ALA A 91 -8.20 6.81 2.01
CA ALA A 91 -7.76 5.44 2.26
C ALA A 91 -6.38 5.42 2.93
N THR A 92 -5.49 6.33 2.52
CA THR A 92 -4.18 6.44 3.13
C THR A 92 -4.30 6.86 4.60
N ALA A 93 -5.16 7.84 4.87
CA ALA A 93 -5.39 8.28 6.24
C ALA A 93 -5.93 7.13 7.10
N GLU A 94 -6.84 6.34 6.54
CA GLU A 94 -7.38 5.17 7.23
C GLU A 94 -6.28 4.16 7.51
N ALA A 95 -5.40 3.94 6.55
CA ALA A 95 -4.33 2.95 6.68
C ALA A 95 -3.33 3.32 7.78
N ILE A 96 -3.07 4.61 7.97
CA ILE A 96 -2.06 5.04 8.94
C ILE A 96 -2.66 5.50 10.26
N GLU A 97 -3.97 5.45 10.40
CA GLU A 97 -4.63 5.97 11.60
C GLU A 97 -4.15 5.27 12.87
N SER A 98 -3.97 3.95 12.81
CA SER A 98 -3.52 3.19 13.97
C SER A 98 -2.00 2.97 13.97
N TRP A 99 -1.29 3.51 13.01
CA TRP A 99 0.16 3.33 12.92
C TRP A 99 0.86 4.21 13.95
N PRO A 100 1.87 3.68 14.67
CA PRO A 100 2.60 4.49 15.66
C PRO A 100 3.29 5.68 14.98
N LYS A 101 3.09 6.87 15.52
CA LYS A 101 3.62 8.08 14.91
C LYS A 101 5.13 8.16 14.95
N ASP A 102 5.76 7.47 15.90
CA ASP A 102 7.21 7.50 16.04
C ASP A 102 7.91 6.42 15.23
N VAL A 103 7.18 5.67 14.40
CA VAL A 103 7.76 4.61 13.57
C VAL A 103 7.60 4.99 12.10
N ASP A 104 8.72 5.19 11.42
CA ASP A 104 8.67 5.47 9.99
C ASP A 104 8.22 4.25 9.22
N ALA A 105 7.47 4.45 8.15
CA ALA A 105 6.90 3.36 7.39
C ALA A 105 6.96 3.64 5.89
N SER A 106 6.90 2.54 5.14
CA SER A 106 6.73 2.57 3.70
C SER A 106 5.26 2.28 3.43
N CYS A 107 4.62 3.14 2.65
CA CYS A 107 3.22 3.00 2.26
C CYS A 107 3.18 2.77 0.76
N VAL A 108 2.66 1.63 0.33
CA VAL A 108 2.62 1.29 -1.09
C VAL A 108 1.18 1.27 -1.55
N TRP A 109 0.90 2.05 -2.58
CA TRP A 109 -0.37 2.03 -3.30
C TRP A 109 -0.23 1.09 -4.48
N THR A 110 -1.19 0.22 -4.69
CA THR A 110 -1.17 -0.71 -5.82
C THR A 110 -2.53 -0.70 -6.50
N LEU A 111 -2.51 -0.65 -7.83
CA LEU A 111 -3.71 -0.71 -8.65
C LEU A 111 -3.41 -1.63 -9.82
N THR A 112 -4.22 -2.67 -9.99
CA THR A 112 -4.03 -3.63 -11.07
C THR A 112 -5.23 -3.63 -11.99
N ARG A 113 -5.08 -4.28 -13.16
CA ARG A 113 -6.21 -4.45 -14.08
C ARG A 113 -7.25 -5.40 -13.51
N GLY A 114 -6.87 -6.21 -12.50
CA GLY A 114 -7.81 -7.06 -11.80
C GLY A 114 -7.87 -8.46 -12.37
N ARG A 115 -8.92 -9.17 -11.97
CA ARG A 115 -9.11 -10.56 -12.34
C ARG A 115 -9.55 -10.70 -13.79
N ALA A 116 -8.99 -11.70 -14.47
CA ALA A 116 -9.44 -12.03 -15.83
C ALA A 116 -10.92 -12.41 -15.85
N ALA A 117 -11.40 -13.04 -14.76
CA ALA A 117 -12.79 -13.51 -14.70
C ALA A 117 -13.80 -12.37 -14.62
N THR A 118 -13.45 -11.23 -14.02
CA THR A 118 -14.41 -10.16 -13.78
C THR A 118 -14.05 -8.85 -14.45
N ASN A 119 -12.81 -8.66 -14.87
CA ASN A 119 -12.30 -7.40 -15.41
C ASN A 119 -12.48 -6.22 -14.46
N ARG A 120 -12.56 -6.48 -13.16
CA ARG A 120 -12.66 -5.42 -12.17
C ARG A 120 -11.27 -5.15 -11.61
N PRO A 121 -10.83 -3.89 -11.61
CA PRO A 121 -9.50 -3.56 -11.06
C PRO A 121 -9.40 -3.94 -9.59
N SER A 122 -8.20 -4.32 -9.18
CA SER A 122 -7.89 -4.56 -7.78
C SER A 122 -7.04 -3.41 -7.28
N ALA A 123 -7.29 -2.97 -6.04
CA ALA A 123 -6.53 -1.85 -5.48
C ALA A 123 -6.38 -2.05 -3.99
N TRP A 124 -5.19 -1.71 -3.49
CA TRP A 124 -4.96 -1.82 -2.04
C TRP A 124 -3.78 -0.96 -1.63
N ILE A 125 -3.69 -0.71 -0.32
CA ILE A 125 -2.61 0.03 0.29
C ILE A 125 -1.99 -0.87 1.36
N THR A 126 -0.65 -0.94 1.38
CA THR A 126 0.06 -1.62 2.46
C THR A 126 0.96 -0.62 3.17
N VAL A 127 1.03 -0.74 4.49
CA VAL A 127 1.92 0.07 5.32
C VAL A 127 2.78 -0.88 6.12
N LYS A 128 4.08 -0.74 6.03
CA LYS A 128 4.97 -1.57 6.82
C LYS A 128 6.19 -0.79 7.26
N GLN A 129 6.77 -1.23 8.36
CA GLN A 129 7.89 -0.56 8.99
C GLN A 129 9.11 -0.58 8.08
N ILE A 130 9.84 0.54 8.06
CA ILE A 130 11.10 0.61 7.34
C ILE A 130 12.20 0.16 8.30
N PRO A 131 13.05 -0.80 7.90
CA PRO A 131 14.17 -1.20 8.74
C PRO A 131 15.10 -0.03 9.00
N VAL A 132 15.66 0.04 10.21
CA VAL A 132 16.53 1.16 10.61
C VAL A 132 17.71 1.31 9.67
N GLU A 133 18.31 0.22 9.25
CA GLU A 133 19.45 0.29 8.35
C GLU A 133 19.11 0.92 7.02
N HIS A 134 17.88 0.77 6.55
CA HIS A 134 17.45 1.41 5.32
C HIS A 134 17.31 2.91 5.48
N LEU A 135 16.87 3.35 6.66
CA LEU A 135 16.78 4.77 6.93
C LEU A 135 18.15 5.42 6.94
N GLU A 136 19.13 4.74 7.50
CA GLU A 136 20.50 5.25 7.53
C GLU A 136 21.08 5.36 6.13
N GLN A 137 20.75 4.42 5.27
CA GLN A 137 21.27 4.42 3.91
C GLN A 137 20.68 5.53 3.06
N ARG A 138 19.56 6.10 3.46
CA ARG A 138 18.92 7.18 2.71
C ARG A 138 19.55 8.53 2.94
N HIS A 139 20.47 8.63 3.86
CA HIS A 139 21.17 9.86 4.12
C HIS A 139 22.46 9.90 3.32
#